data_f788a13b5f9a4d61b94facfa7f1ec7cb
#
_entry.id   f788a13b5f9a4d61b94facfa7f1ec7cb
#
_cell.length_a   1.000
_cell.length_b   1.000
_cell.length_c   1.000
_cell.angle_alpha   90.00
_cell.angle_beta   90.00
_cell.angle_gamma   90.00
#
_symmetry.space_group_name_H-M   'P 1'
#
loop_
_entity.id
_entity.type
_entity.pdbx_description
1 polymer ?
#
loop_
_entity_poly.entity_id
_entity_poly.type
_entity_poly.pdbx_seq_one_letter_code
_entity_poly.pdbx_strand_id
1 'polypeptide(L)'
;HEMPVVYESINTIQETEWVINKPIFDLIKKCMENDFNLGQLPVNPQSMELPPKPFDIKTNKEALTKWKREAQHVHKSIGQAMSKFIQVRLVMEEATVLQNIGGFFYPYQFDFRFRIYPKPALLSPQSADYSRALLKFKFGKPMGNNDSYSVFAIAGANLYGEVDKEELPI
;
A
#
# COMPACT_ATOMS: atom_id res chain seq x y z
N HIS A 1 -13.72 20.14 -28.96
CA HIS A 1 -13.17 18.87 -29.41
C HIS A 1 -13.89 17.75 -28.71
N GLU A 2 -14.67 16.99 -29.45
CA GLU A 2 -15.38 15.82 -28.92
C GLU A 2 -14.41 14.65 -28.91
N MET A 3 -14.25 14.01 -27.74
CA MET A 3 -13.46 12.79 -27.54
C MET A 3 -14.33 11.68 -26.98
N PRO A 4 -15.33 11.16 -27.74
CA PRO A 4 -16.33 10.25 -27.22
C PRO A 4 -15.70 8.97 -26.67
N VAL A 5 -14.72 8.39 -27.33
CA VAL A 5 -14.02 7.17 -26.88
C VAL A 5 -13.32 7.36 -25.54
N VAL A 6 -12.76 8.56 -25.32
CA VAL A 6 -12.09 8.88 -24.06
C VAL A 6 -13.10 8.98 -22.91
N TYR A 7 -14.22 9.66 -23.14
CA TYR A 7 -15.29 9.77 -22.12
C TYR A 7 -15.91 8.42 -21.83
N GLU A 8 -16.19 7.60 -22.85
CA GLU A 8 -16.74 6.27 -22.69
C GLU A 8 -15.80 5.38 -21.87
N SER A 9 -14.51 5.41 -22.17
CA SER A 9 -13.50 4.65 -21.43
C SER A 9 -13.43 5.05 -19.95
N ILE A 10 -13.46 6.36 -19.64
CA ILE A 10 -13.47 6.83 -18.26
C ILE A 10 -14.76 6.40 -17.56
N ASN A 11 -15.89 6.60 -18.19
CA ASN A 11 -17.18 6.26 -17.60
C ASN A 11 -17.25 4.78 -17.27
N THR A 12 -16.81 3.90 -18.18
CA THR A 12 -16.76 2.46 -17.95
C THR A 12 -15.91 2.10 -16.71
N ILE A 13 -14.75 2.76 -16.52
CA ILE A 13 -13.92 2.52 -15.34
C ILE A 13 -14.60 3.08 -14.08
N GLN A 14 -15.23 4.25 -14.16
CA GLN A 14 -15.93 4.89 -13.04
C GLN A 14 -17.19 4.15 -12.60
N GLU A 15 -17.83 3.42 -13.49
CA GLU A 15 -19.00 2.58 -13.21
C GLU A 15 -18.64 1.27 -12.49
N THR A 16 -17.35 0.97 -12.35
CA THR A 16 -16.90 -0.21 -11.61
C THR A 16 -17.06 0.01 -10.10
N GLU A 17 -17.94 -0.78 -9.50
CA GLU A 17 -18.23 -0.70 -8.06
C GLU A 17 -17.22 -1.51 -7.24
N TRP A 18 -16.66 -0.86 -6.23
CA TRP A 18 -15.67 -1.41 -5.32
C TRP A 18 -16.25 -1.64 -3.93
N VAL A 19 -15.68 -2.58 -3.19
CA VAL A 19 -15.96 -2.82 -1.78
C VAL A 19 -14.65 -3.07 -1.02
N ILE A 20 -14.69 -2.87 0.28
CA ILE A 20 -13.54 -3.20 1.15
C ILE A 20 -13.42 -4.73 1.28
N ASN A 21 -12.21 -5.22 1.11
CA ASN A 21 -11.84 -6.60 1.33
C ASN A 21 -11.72 -6.86 2.85
N LYS A 22 -12.84 -7.25 3.47
CA LYS A 22 -12.93 -7.41 4.91
C LYS A 22 -11.87 -8.35 5.52
N PRO A 23 -11.58 -9.54 4.97
CA PRO A 23 -10.51 -10.39 5.49
C PRO A 23 -9.14 -9.70 5.55
N ILE A 24 -8.78 -8.94 4.51
CA ILE A 24 -7.52 -8.18 4.48
C ILE A 24 -7.56 -7.01 5.47
N PHE A 25 -8.70 -6.32 5.56
CA PHE A 25 -8.90 -5.24 6.53
C PHE A 25 -8.69 -5.73 7.97
N ASP A 26 -9.32 -6.84 8.34
CA ASP A 26 -9.21 -7.45 9.67
C ASP A 26 -7.75 -7.92 9.94
N LEU A 27 -7.06 -8.45 8.90
CA LEU A 27 -5.66 -8.85 9.00
C LEU A 27 -4.74 -7.66 9.25
N ILE A 28 -4.86 -6.58 8.46
CA ILE A 28 -4.03 -5.37 8.64
C ILE A 28 -4.29 -4.75 10.02
N LYS A 29 -5.54 -4.66 10.42
CA LYS A 29 -5.92 -4.18 11.75
C LYS A 29 -5.23 -4.98 12.86
N LYS A 30 -5.30 -6.31 12.79
CA LYS A 30 -4.63 -7.21 13.74
C LYS A 30 -3.10 -7.04 13.74
N CYS A 31 -2.49 -6.85 12.57
CA CYS A 31 -1.06 -6.59 12.47
C CYS A 31 -0.66 -5.28 13.16
N MET A 32 -1.45 -4.22 12.96
CA MET A 32 -1.20 -2.93 13.61
C MET A 32 -1.39 -2.97 15.13
N GLU A 33 -2.41 -3.70 15.62
CA GLU A 33 -2.68 -3.84 17.06
C GLU A 33 -1.61 -4.66 17.79
N ASN A 34 -0.92 -5.57 17.11
CA ASN A 34 0.10 -6.45 17.69
C ASN A 34 1.52 -6.10 17.25
N ASP A 35 1.73 -4.97 16.59
CA ASP A 35 3.03 -4.52 16.06
C ASP A 35 3.70 -5.56 15.14
N PHE A 36 2.92 -6.34 14.39
CA PHE A 36 3.46 -7.30 13.42
C PHE A 36 3.95 -6.60 12.16
N ASN A 37 5.24 -6.70 11.91
CA ASN A 37 5.86 -6.21 10.68
C ASN A 37 5.69 -7.24 9.56
N LEU A 38 4.52 -7.25 8.91
CA LEU A 38 4.21 -8.10 7.77
C LEU A 38 4.10 -7.28 6.48
N GLY A 39 4.71 -7.78 5.43
CA GLY A 39 4.72 -7.10 4.14
C GLY A 39 5.36 -5.72 4.23
N GLN A 40 4.69 -4.71 3.71
CA GLN A 40 5.16 -3.31 3.74
C GLN A 40 4.52 -2.48 4.88
N LEU A 41 3.89 -3.13 5.85
CA LEU A 41 3.36 -2.42 7.01
C LEU A 41 4.49 -1.83 7.84
N PRO A 42 4.36 -0.60 8.34
CA PRO A 42 5.41 0.04 9.12
C PRO A 42 5.55 -0.57 10.51
N VAL A 43 6.77 -0.60 10.99
CA VAL A 43 7.05 -0.84 12.41
C VAL A 43 6.49 0.32 13.22
N ASN A 44 5.98 0.04 14.42
CA ASN A 44 5.54 1.07 15.35
C ASN A 44 6.73 1.99 15.70
N PRO A 45 6.67 3.29 15.38
CA PRO A 45 7.79 4.21 15.66
C PRO A 45 8.14 4.32 17.13
N GLN A 46 7.17 4.03 18.02
CA GLN A 46 7.37 4.08 19.48
C GLN A 46 8.23 2.91 20.01
N SER A 47 8.34 1.81 19.25
CA SER A 47 9.20 0.68 19.60
C SER A 47 10.66 0.88 19.20
N MET A 48 10.99 1.97 18.50
CA MET A 48 12.35 2.24 18.03
C MET A 48 13.13 3.03 19.09
N GLU A 49 14.12 2.39 19.68
CA GLU A 49 14.95 2.99 20.72
C GLU A 49 16.19 3.67 20.14
N LEU A 50 16.61 4.76 20.79
CA LEU A 50 17.88 5.41 20.48
C LEU A 50 19.07 4.57 20.98
N PRO A 51 20.23 4.64 20.31
CA PRO A 51 21.41 3.94 20.79
C PRO A 51 21.78 4.42 22.20
N PRO A 52 22.22 3.52 23.10
CA PRO A 52 22.60 3.88 24.45
C PRO A 52 23.78 4.87 24.41
N LYS A 53 23.73 5.86 25.29
CA LYS A 53 24.81 6.85 25.38
C LYS A 53 26.08 6.16 25.93
N PRO A 54 27.26 6.34 25.26
CA PRO A 54 28.50 5.86 25.78
C PRO A 54 28.81 6.43 27.19
N PHE A 55 29.36 5.63 28.03
CA PHE A 55 29.70 6.00 29.40
C PHE A 55 30.68 7.19 29.47
N ASP A 56 31.63 7.26 28.51
CA ASP A 56 32.65 8.30 28.40
C ASP A 56 32.27 9.49 27.50
N ILE A 57 30.99 9.65 27.16
CA ILE A 57 30.48 10.64 26.19
C ILE A 57 30.84 12.09 26.54
N LYS A 58 31.09 12.39 27.84
CA LYS A 58 31.41 13.75 28.29
C LYS A 58 32.91 14.09 28.09
N THR A 59 33.78 13.09 28.06
CA THR A 59 35.24 13.26 28.00
C THR A 59 35.82 12.86 26.66
N ASN A 60 35.16 11.95 25.94
CA ASN A 60 35.63 11.40 24.67
C ASN A 60 34.84 12.01 23.48
N LYS A 61 35.47 12.95 22.75
CA LYS A 61 34.88 13.63 21.59
C LYS A 61 34.58 12.68 20.42
N GLU A 62 35.39 11.63 20.26
CA GLU A 62 35.15 10.64 19.18
C GLU A 62 33.94 9.78 19.48
N ALA A 63 33.79 9.30 20.72
CA ALA A 63 32.61 8.57 21.17
C ALA A 63 31.36 9.42 21.05
N LEU A 64 31.41 10.70 21.39
CA LEU A 64 30.30 11.64 21.20
C LEU A 64 29.93 11.80 19.74
N THR A 65 30.91 11.95 18.84
CA THR A 65 30.68 12.14 17.42
C THR A 65 30.05 10.88 16.79
N LYS A 66 30.58 9.72 17.14
CA LYS A 66 30.02 8.43 16.68
C LYS A 66 28.58 8.24 17.15
N TRP A 67 28.32 8.43 18.44
CA TRP A 67 26.99 8.33 19.01
C TRP A 67 25.99 9.30 18.36
N LYS A 68 26.38 10.56 18.12
CA LYS A 68 25.53 11.54 17.44
C LYS A 68 25.16 11.09 16.03
N ARG A 69 26.08 10.49 15.28
CA ARG A 69 25.83 9.98 13.93
C ARG A 69 24.84 8.82 13.97
N GLU A 70 25.02 7.88 14.89
CA GLU A 70 24.13 6.74 15.08
C GLU A 70 22.73 7.21 15.52
N ALA A 71 22.65 8.10 16.50
CA ALA A 71 21.39 8.68 16.96
C ALA A 71 20.65 9.44 15.85
N GLN A 72 21.39 10.20 15.01
CA GLN A 72 20.82 10.89 13.85
C GLN A 72 20.22 9.91 12.84
N HIS A 73 20.88 8.78 12.58
CA HIS A 73 20.36 7.75 11.70
C HIS A 73 19.06 7.15 12.25
N VAL A 74 19.04 6.84 13.55
CA VAL A 74 17.82 6.32 14.21
C VAL A 74 16.69 7.34 14.19
N HIS A 75 16.95 8.62 14.49
CA HIS A 75 15.94 9.68 14.38
C HIS A 75 15.35 9.80 12.97
N LYS A 76 16.20 9.69 11.93
CA LYS A 76 15.74 9.69 10.55
C LYS A 76 14.83 8.48 10.26
N SER A 77 15.21 7.30 10.74
CA SER A 77 14.43 6.08 10.60
C SER A 77 13.08 6.17 11.32
N ILE A 78 13.07 6.71 12.55
CA ILE A 78 11.84 7.00 13.30
C ILE A 78 10.91 7.93 12.52
N GLY A 79 11.46 9.03 11.96
CA GLY A 79 10.66 9.96 11.14
C GLY A 79 10.05 9.31 9.90
N GLN A 80 10.79 8.44 9.23
CA GLN A 80 10.29 7.68 8.07
C GLN A 80 9.22 6.65 8.48
N ALA A 81 9.44 5.92 9.58
CA ALA A 81 8.48 4.97 10.13
C ALA A 81 7.19 5.68 10.57
N MET A 82 7.30 6.85 11.23
CA MET A 82 6.16 7.67 11.64
C MET A 82 5.32 8.10 10.44
N SER A 83 5.95 8.60 9.38
CA SER A 83 5.24 9.02 8.16
C SER A 83 4.47 7.86 7.52
N LYS A 84 5.08 6.68 7.42
CA LYS A 84 4.41 5.48 6.91
C LYS A 84 3.29 5.01 7.84
N PHE A 85 3.52 5.03 9.15
CA PHE A 85 2.53 4.64 10.15
C PHE A 85 1.27 5.51 10.08
N ILE A 86 1.44 6.82 10.00
CA ILE A 86 0.33 7.77 9.82
C ILE A 86 -0.41 7.49 8.50
N GLN A 87 0.32 7.24 7.42
CA GLN A 87 -0.27 6.95 6.11
C GLN A 87 -1.14 5.68 6.15
N VAL A 88 -0.64 4.59 6.74
CA VAL A 88 -1.44 3.34 6.89
C VAL A 88 -2.66 3.58 7.76
N ARG A 89 -2.51 4.32 8.85
CA ARG A 89 -3.62 4.67 9.73
C ARG A 89 -4.72 5.43 9.01
N LEU A 90 -4.37 6.45 8.22
CA LEU A 90 -5.34 7.21 7.42
C LEU A 90 -6.04 6.33 6.39
N VAL A 91 -5.33 5.41 5.73
CA VAL A 91 -5.92 4.44 4.81
C VAL A 91 -6.92 3.52 5.54
N MET A 92 -6.60 3.06 6.75
CA MET A 92 -7.48 2.21 7.53
C MET A 92 -8.72 2.97 8.06
N GLU A 93 -8.58 4.24 8.40
CA GLU A 93 -9.69 5.11 8.79
C GLU A 93 -10.65 5.31 7.59
N GLU A 94 -10.13 5.61 6.41
CA GLU A 94 -10.93 5.73 5.18
C GLU A 94 -11.61 4.40 4.84
N ALA A 95 -10.88 3.28 4.90
CA ALA A 95 -11.43 1.95 4.66
C ALA A 95 -12.57 1.60 5.64
N THR A 96 -12.47 2.02 6.90
CA THR A 96 -13.52 1.83 7.90
C THR A 96 -14.82 2.55 7.51
N VAL A 97 -14.70 3.77 7.04
CA VAL A 97 -15.87 4.53 6.56
C VAL A 97 -16.50 3.86 5.34
N LEU A 98 -15.68 3.50 4.35
CA LEU A 98 -16.15 2.89 3.10
C LEU A 98 -16.73 1.49 3.30
N GLN A 99 -16.23 0.72 4.26
CA GLN A 99 -16.79 -0.58 4.62
C GLN A 99 -18.26 -0.49 5.07
N ASN A 100 -18.60 0.58 5.80
CA ASN A 100 -19.96 0.80 6.29
C ASN A 100 -20.94 1.23 5.18
N ILE A 101 -20.42 1.81 4.09
CA ILE A 101 -21.25 2.23 2.94
C ILE A 101 -21.65 1.03 2.08
N GLY A 102 -20.83 -0.04 2.05
CA GLY A 102 -21.15 -1.28 1.37
C GLY A 102 -20.94 -1.30 -0.14
N GLY A 103 -20.47 -0.20 -0.74
CA GLY A 103 -20.07 -0.09 -2.14
C GLY A 103 -19.77 1.34 -2.51
N PHE A 104 -18.72 1.56 -3.32
CA PHE A 104 -18.27 2.88 -3.71
C PHE A 104 -17.60 2.87 -5.08
N PHE A 105 -17.42 4.06 -5.65
CA PHE A 105 -16.87 4.28 -6.98
C PHE A 105 -15.69 5.24 -6.90
N TYR A 106 -14.71 5.06 -7.80
CA TYR A 106 -13.58 5.97 -7.91
C TYR A 106 -13.78 6.96 -9.05
N PRO A 107 -13.69 8.27 -8.78
CA PRO A 107 -13.54 9.26 -9.84
C PRO A 107 -12.13 9.20 -10.42
N TYR A 108 -12.03 9.24 -11.75
CA TYR A 108 -10.76 9.21 -12.47
C TYR A 108 -10.51 10.53 -13.21
N GLN A 109 -9.25 10.76 -13.54
CA GLN A 109 -8.80 11.90 -14.33
C GLN A 109 -7.74 11.47 -15.33
N PHE A 110 -7.64 12.21 -16.44
CA PHE A 110 -6.57 12.10 -17.40
C PHE A 110 -5.46 13.11 -17.12
N ASP A 111 -4.21 12.71 -17.38
CA ASP A 111 -3.12 13.65 -17.56
C ASP A 111 -2.96 14.01 -19.07
N PHE A 112 -2.06 14.97 -19.35
CA PHE A 112 -1.77 15.40 -20.72
C PHE A 112 -1.11 14.32 -21.58
N ARG A 113 -0.67 13.19 -21.00
CA ARG A 113 -0.10 12.02 -21.68
C ARG A 113 -1.11 10.91 -21.91
N PHE A 114 -2.40 11.20 -21.72
CA PHE A 114 -3.51 10.25 -21.83
C PHE A 114 -3.43 9.07 -20.85
N ARG A 115 -2.84 9.29 -19.68
CA ARG A 115 -2.83 8.29 -18.62
C ARG A 115 -3.99 8.56 -17.66
N ILE A 116 -4.61 7.48 -17.20
CA ILE A 116 -5.77 7.53 -16.30
C ILE A 116 -5.29 7.30 -14.85
N TYR A 117 -5.74 8.17 -13.95
CA TYR A 117 -5.43 8.08 -12.53
C TYR A 117 -6.70 8.24 -11.69
N PRO A 118 -6.87 7.43 -10.62
CA PRO A 118 -7.90 7.71 -9.63
C PRO A 118 -7.57 9.03 -8.90
N LYS A 119 -8.57 9.83 -8.59
CA LYS A 119 -8.39 11.09 -7.86
C LYS A 119 -7.98 10.89 -6.39
N PRO A 120 -8.57 9.92 -5.62
CA PRO A 120 -8.10 9.65 -4.27
C PRO A 120 -6.66 9.13 -4.25
N ALA A 121 -5.84 9.69 -3.35
CA ALA A 121 -4.40 9.41 -3.31
C ALA A 121 -4.04 8.26 -2.36
N LEU A 122 -4.76 8.11 -1.24
CA LEU A 122 -4.41 7.18 -0.17
C LEU A 122 -4.98 5.78 -0.41
N LEU A 123 -6.30 5.64 -0.38
CA LEU A 123 -6.98 4.37 -0.65
C LEU A 123 -7.46 4.37 -2.11
N SER A 124 -6.65 3.80 -3.00
CA SER A 124 -6.99 3.76 -4.42
C SER A 124 -6.37 2.55 -5.12
N PRO A 125 -6.89 2.14 -6.30
CA PRO A 125 -6.37 1.01 -7.06
C PRO A 125 -4.92 1.19 -7.56
N GLN A 126 -4.36 2.39 -7.51
CA GLN A 126 -2.99 2.71 -7.95
C GLN A 126 -2.09 3.16 -6.79
N SER A 127 -2.52 2.99 -5.55
CA SER A 127 -1.74 3.33 -4.36
C SER A 127 -0.84 2.17 -3.89
N ALA A 128 -0.30 2.26 -2.67
CA ALA A 128 0.58 1.26 -2.07
C ALA A 128 -0.08 -0.14 -1.96
N ASP A 129 0.72 -1.20 -1.90
CA ASP A 129 0.24 -2.59 -1.95
C ASP A 129 -0.78 -2.93 -0.87
N TYR A 130 -0.55 -2.50 0.37
CA TYR A 130 -1.51 -2.70 1.46
C TYR A 130 -2.84 -1.99 1.20
N SER A 131 -2.82 -0.83 0.55
CA SER A 131 -4.01 -0.08 0.19
C SER A 131 -4.78 -0.76 -0.96
N ARG A 132 -4.07 -1.22 -2.00
CA ARG A 132 -4.68 -1.99 -3.09
C ARG A 132 -5.29 -3.31 -2.60
N ALA A 133 -4.63 -3.99 -1.66
CA ALA A 133 -5.13 -5.23 -1.08
C ALA A 133 -6.45 -5.07 -0.29
N LEU A 134 -6.72 -3.86 0.22
CA LEU A 134 -8.00 -3.51 0.87
C LEU A 134 -9.16 -3.42 -0.10
N LEU A 135 -8.91 -3.35 -1.41
CA LEU A 135 -9.92 -3.15 -2.42
C LEU A 135 -10.24 -4.45 -3.17
N LYS A 136 -11.50 -4.67 -3.45
CA LYS A 136 -11.96 -5.71 -4.36
C LYS A 136 -13.17 -5.21 -5.15
N PHE A 137 -13.39 -5.77 -6.34
CA PHE A 137 -14.61 -5.53 -7.08
C PHE A 137 -15.81 -6.08 -6.31
N LYS A 138 -16.92 -5.34 -6.29
CA LYS A 138 -18.15 -5.80 -5.66
C LYS A 138 -18.71 -7.03 -6.36
N PHE A 139 -18.68 -7.03 -7.70
CA PHE A 139 -19.14 -8.12 -8.52
C PHE A 139 -17.95 -8.83 -9.15
N GLY A 140 -17.79 -10.11 -8.85
CA GLY A 140 -16.83 -10.99 -9.51
C GLY A 140 -17.40 -11.60 -10.78
N LYS A 141 -16.52 -12.05 -11.67
CA LYS A 141 -16.89 -12.89 -12.81
C LYS A 141 -16.39 -14.31 -12.56
N PRO A 142 -17.17 -15.35 -12.93
CA PRO A 142 -16.70 -16.72 -12.82
C PRO A 142 -15.53 -16.95 -13.79
N MET A 143 -14.54 -17.72 -13.35
CA MET A 143 -13.47 -18.19 -14.22
C MET A 143 -14.04 -19.28 -15.13
N GLY A 144 -14.04 -19.04 -16.45
CA GLY A 144 -14.81 -19.85 -17.38
C GLY A 144 -14.11 -21.12 -17.90
N ASN A 145 -12.78 -21.19 -17.89
CA ASN A 145 -12.01 -22.28 -18.50
C ASN A 145 -10.61 -22.44 -17.86
N ASN A 146 -9.89 -23.47 -18.30
CA ASN A 146 -8.52 -23.72 -17.82
C ASN A 146 -7.54 -22.60 -18.12
N ASP A 147 -7.71 -21.88 -19.24
CA ASP A 147 -6.85 -20.74 -19.60
C ASP A 147 -6.98 -19.61 -18.60
N SER A 148 -8.19 -19.36 -18.08
CA SER A 148 -8.43 -18.37 -17.02
C SER A 148 -7.71 -18.73 -15.72
N TYR A 149 -7.65 -20.01 -15.36
CA TYR A 149 -6.88 -20.50 -14.21
C TYR A 149 -5.37 -20.32 -14.42
N SER A 150 -4.87 -20.60 -15.62
CA SER A 150 -3.47 -20.41 -15.96
C SER A 150 -3.05 -18.94 -15.86
N VAL A 151 -3.83 -18.03 -16.42
CA VAL A 151 -3.61 -16.58 -16.31
C VAL A 151 -3.63 -16.11 -14.85
N PHE A 152 -4.56 -16.62 -14.06
CA PHE A 152 -4.65 -16.31 -12.63
C PHE A 152 -3.40 -16.82 -11.86
N ALA A 153 -2.94 -18.03 -12.14
CA ALA A 153 -1.75 -18.60 -11.53
C ALA A 153 -0.48 -17.81 -11.90
N ILE A 154 -0.34 -17.41 -13.17
CA ILE A 154 0.75 -16.56 -13.65
C ILE A 154 0.73 -15.20 -12.94
N ALA A 155 -0.44 -14.58 -12.83
CA ALA A 155 -0.58 -13.32 -12.11
C ALA A 155 -0.18 -13.45 -10.64
N GLY A 156 -0.54 -14.55 -9.99
CA GLY A 156 -0.14 -14.87 -8.61
C GLY A 156 1.37 -15.06 -8.47
N ALA A 157 2.00 -15.80 -9.38
CA ALA A 157 3.46 -16.01 -9.39
C ALA A 157 4.22 -14.69 -9.58
N ASN A 158 3.78 -13.84 -10.51
CA ASN A 158 4.38 -12.52 -10.74
C ASN A 158 4.25 -11.59 -9.53
N LEU A 159 3.14 -11.66 -8.79
CA LEU A 159 2.94 -10.88 -7.57
C LEU A 159 3.78 -11.40 -6.41
N TYR A 160 4.06 -12.69 -6.36
CA TYR A 160 4.94 -13.30 -5.35
C TYR A 160 6.40 -12.85 -5.50
N GLY A 161 6.83 -12.58 -6.75
CA GLY A 161 8.08 -11.87 -7.02
C GLY A 161 9.35 -12.75 -7.02
N GLU A 162 9.26 -14.06 -6.79
CA GLU A 162 10.40 -14.97 -6.89
C GLU A 162 10.70 -15.37 -8.35
N VAL A 163 9.71 -15.23 -9.23
CA VAL A 163 9.85 -15.49 -10.67
C VAL A 163 9.85 -14.14 -11.39
N ASP A 164 10.92 -13.37 -11.19
CA ASP A 164 11.04 -12.07 -11.86
C ASP A 164 11.44 -12.28 -13.32
N LYS A 165 10.45 -12.10 -14.21
CA LYS A 165 10.63 -11.96 -15.67
C LYS A 165 11.12 -13.19 -16.44
N GLU A 166 11.05 -14.37 -15.92
CA GLU A 166 11.11 -15.53 -16.79
C GLU A 166 9.80 -15.60 -17.59
N GLU A 167 9.92 -15.49 -18.90
CA GLU A 167 8.84 -15.75 -19.84
C GLU A 167 8.41 -17.21 -19.64
N LEU A 168 7.30 -17.39 -18.89
CA LEU A 168 6.69 -18.71 -18.83
C LEU A 168 6.28 -19.07 -20.28
N PRO A 169 6.64 -20.25 -20.77
CA PRO A 169 6.25 -20.67 -22.11
C PRO A 169 4.71 -20.69 -22.16
N ILE A 170 4.18 -19.93 -23.12
CA ILE A 170 2.75 -19.86 -23.44
C ILE A 170 2.33 -21.19 -24.07
#